data_26067e38e78916d43fd0c2c88390d896
#
_entry.id   26067e38e78916d43fd0c2c88390d896
#
_cell.length_a   1.000
_cell.length_b   1.000
_cell.length_c   1.000
_cell.angle_alpha   90.00
_cell.angle_beta   90.00
_cell.angle_gamma   90.00
#
_symmetry.space_group_name_H-M   'P 1'
#
loop_
_entity.id
_entity.type
_entity.pdbx_description
1 polymer ?
#
loop_
_entity_poly.entity_id
_entity_poly.type
_entity_poly.pdbx_seq_one_letter_code
_entity_poly.pdbx_strand_id
1 'polypeptide(L)'
;DPIVVPVVVKSNVEDIFVVEPIAFDAGEDETTFTISFPGAQMGTTYTCDINIEDPRYASIYGADKVNLSISLVLAKWELVTDEKTGETKGRYRDDILGNFASIDNPNANPNPEIELEIYERSDKKGYYRMKAYTPELMNIFAGGQVNHENRNVWTYVDASDPNKVYYPYQSTGLTLFADMGEWYIASQTPENFAMDESAGQYGTLKNGVITFPAQGIVLEPSEGEYAGKFFYANANGLQRIMLPGARVYDYSVALTKSEPADGVVEIGATLSEDIREFRYAIFTGNLSDGEASLKAQEMADGKIAAELIKTITASGTISVQDLEGGTGKYT
;
A
#
# COMPACT_ATOMS: atom_id res chain seq x y z
N ASP A 1 -14.29 52.22 -9.99
CA ASP A 1 -13.35 51.86 -11.08
C ASP A 1 -12.62 50.60 -10.69
N PRO A 2 -12.26 49.77 -11.67
CA PRO A 2 -11.42 48.61 -11.42
C PRO A 2 -10.07 49.01 -10.82
N ILE A 3 -9.52 48.16 -9.96
CA ILE A 3 -8.26 48.39 -9.28
C ILE A 3 -7.28 47.27 -9.69
N VAL A 4 -6.09 47.63 -10.14
CA VAL A 4 -4.98 46.71 -10.37
C VAL A 4 -3.96 46.92 -9.27
N VAL A 5 -3.67 45.83 -8.53
CA VAL A 5 -2.73 45.83 -7.42
C VAL A 5 -1.37 45.38 -7.95
N PRO A 6 -0.32 46.22 -7.91
CA PRO A 6 1.01 45.84 -8.36
C PRO A 6 1.63 44.87 -7.36
N VAL A 7 2.29 43.84 -7.89
CA VAL A 7 3.03 42.83 -7.09
C VAL A 7 4.49 42.84 -7.48
N VAL A 8 5.32 42.50 -6.50
CA VAL A 8 6.75 42.22 -6.70
C VAL A 8 6.95 40.72 -6.54
N VAL A 9 7.50 40.11 -7.57
CA VAL A 9 7.78 38.66 -7.62
C VAL A 9 9.28 38.46 -7.38
N LYS A 10 9.61 37.66 -6.37
CA LYS A 10 10.98 37.25 -6.07
C LYS A 10 11.05 35.73 -6.12
N SER A 11 11.88 35.17 -6.99
CA SER A 11 12.05 33.73 -7.13
C SER A 11 13.53 33.33 -7.04
N ASN A 12 13.77 32.07 -6.66
CA ASN A 12 15.13 31.51 -6.61
C ASN A 12 15.72 31.30 -8.00
N VAL A 13 14.90 31.25 -9.05
CA VAL A 13 15.31 31.16 -10.45
C VAL A 13 14.50 32.20 -11.24
N GLU A 14 15.17 33.05 -12.01
CA GLU A 14 14.54 34.08 -12.81
C GLU A 14 13.64 33.47 -13.91
N ASP A 15 12.59 34.18 -14.29
CA ASP A 15 11.69 33.89 -15.42
C ASP A 15 10.94 32.54 -15.35
N ILE A 16 10.89 31.90 -14.18
CA ILE A 16 10.13 30.65 -14.01
C ILE A 16 8.66 30.92 -13.75
N PHE A 17 8.37 31.89 -12.87
CA PHE A 17 6.99 32.24 -12.50
C PHE A 17 6.50 33.44 -13.29
N VAL A 18 5.34 33.27 -13.91
CA VAL A 18 4.58 34.36 -14.54
C VAL A 18 3.31 34.59 -13.73
N VAL A 19 3.22 35.75 -13.09
CA VAL A 19 2.09 36.13 -12.24
C VAL A 19 1.20 37.10 -13.04
N GLU A 20 -0.05 36.74 -13.22
CA GLU A 20 -1.04 37.63 -13.83
C GLU A 20 -1.31 38.84 -12.92
N PRO A 21 -1.68 39.98 -13.47
CA PRO A 21 -2.08 41.15 -12.66
C PRO A 21 -3.23 40.79 -11.71
N ILE A 22 -3.11 41.19 -10.44
CA ILE A 22 -4.20 41.07 -9.48
C ILE A 22 -5.16 42.24 -9.73
N ALA A 23 -6.29 41.98 -10.36
CA ALA A 23 -7.27 42.97 -10.73
C ALA A 23 -8.60 42.72 -10.01
N PHE A 24 -9.13 43.76 -9.39
CA PHE A 24 -10.48 43.77 -8.79
C PHE A 24 -11.43 44.55 -9.68
N ASP A 25 -12.59 44.01 -9.95
CA ASP A 25 -13.67 44.77 -10.58
C ASP A 25 -14.27 45.78 -9.61
N ALA A 26 -14.94 46.77 -10.16
CA ALA A 26 -15.51 47.86 -9.36
C ALA A 26 -16.56 47.32 -8.38
N GLY A 27 -16.30 47.46 -7.08
CA GLY A 27 -17.20 47.03 -6.01
C GLY A 27 -16.96 45.60 -5.50
N GLU A 28 -15.98 44.87 -6.07
CA GLU A 28 -15.58 43.55 -5.59
C GLU A 28 -14.48 43.69 -4.54
N ASP A 29 -14.54 42.84 -3.52
CA ASP A 29 -13.57 42.73 -2.42
C ASP A 29 -12.73 41.45 -2.49
N GLU A 30 -13.07 40.56 -3.40
CA GLU A 30 -12.34 39.32 -3.69
C GLU A 30 -12.01 39.21 -5.19
N THR A 31 -10.84 38.66 -5.51
CA THR A 31 -10.46 38.36 -6.89
C THR A 31 -9.56 37.15 -6.93
N THR A 32 -9.44 36.52 -8.08
CA THR A 32 -8.51 35.42 -8.38
C THR A 32 -7.51 35.84 -9.42
N PHE A 33 -6.31 35.34 -9.35
CA PHE A 33 -5.26 35.54 -10.36
C PHE A 33 -4.52 34.24 -10.63
N THR A 34 -3.95 34.13 -11.83
CA THR A 34 -3.22 32.91 -12.23
C THR A 34 -1.73 33.11 -12.05
N ILE A 35 -1.08 32.05 -11.55
CA ILE A 35 0.38 31.92 -11.52
C ILE A 35 0.74 30.76 -12.42
N SER A 36 1.51 31.04 -13.48
CA SER A 36 2.02 30.00 -14.38
C SER A 36 3.54 29.86 -14.24
N PHE A 37 4.06 28.72 -14.65
CA PHE A 37 5.48 28.37 -14.53
C PHE A 37 5.98 27.65 -15.79
N PRO A 38 5.92 28.30 -16.97
CA PRO A 38 6.17 27.62 -18.25
C PRO A 38 7.60 27.13 -18.44
N GLY A 39 8.57 27.72 -17.70
CA GLY A 39 9.98 27.33 -17.76
C GLY A 39 10.40 26.27 -16.75
N ALA A 40 9.51 25.83 -15.88
CA ALA A 40 9.87 24.89 -14.81
C ALA A 40 10.22 23.50 -15.35
N GLN A 41 11.31 22.91 -14.81
CA GLN A 41 11.82 21.61 -15.20
C GLN A 41 11.52 20.57 -14.12
N MET A 42 11.30 19.32 -14.56
CA MET A 42 11.06 18.21 -13.64
C MET A 42 12.26 17.97 -12.70
N GLY A 43 11.97 17.65 -11.44
CA GLY A 43 12.97 17.32 -10.42
C GLY A 43 13.69 18.54 -9.82
N THR A 44 13.29 19.76 -10.19
CA THR A 44 13.85 21.00 -9.65
C THR A 44 12.87 21.67 -8.73
N THR A 45 13.34 22.16 -7.58
CA THR A 45 12.53 22.95 -6.65
C THR A 45 12.66 24.43 -6.97
N TYR A 46 11.55 25.06 -7.22
CA TYR A 46 11.44 26.50 -7.43
C TYR A 46 10.66 27.13 -6.26
N THR A 47 11.17 28.26 -5.78
CA THR A 47 10.48 29.05 -4.75
C THR A 47 10.15 30.44 -5.29
N CYS A 48 8.99 30.94 -4.94
CA CYS A 48 8.54 32.25 -5.35
C CYS A 48 7.83 32.95 -4.19
N ASP A 49 8.23 34.19 -3.92
CA ASP A 49 7.55 35.09 -3.01
C ASP A 49 6.89 36.20 -3.82
N ILE A 50 5.60 36.35 -3.67
CA ILE A 50 4.79 37.40 -4.30
C ILE A 50 4.41 38.37 -3.21
N ASN A 51 4.84 39.64 -3.34
CA ASN A 51 4.63 40.66 -2.33
C ASN A 51 3.86 41.88 -2.90
N ILE A 52 2.96 42.43 -2.11
CA ILE A 52 2.39 43.72 -2.35
C ILE A 52 3.22 44.75 -1.56
N GLU A 53 4.09 45.47 -2.26
CA GLU A 53 4.99 46.44 -1.63
C GLU A 53 4.42 47.88 -1.69
N ASP A 54 3.35 48.12 -2.44
CA ASP A 54 2.73 49.43 -2.52
C ASP A 54 1.91 49.74 -1.26
N PRO A 55 2.29 50.74 -0.46
CA PRO A 55 1.61 51.06 0.80
C PRO A 55 0.14 51.44 0.66
N ARG A 56 -0.30 51.81 -0.53
CA ARG A 56 -1.73 52.12 -0.80
C ARG A 56 -2.65 50.89 -0.66
N TYR A 57 -2.09 49.70 -0.81
CA TYR A 57 -2.79 48.42 -0.72
C TYR A 57 -2.39 47.62 0.55
N ALA A 58 -1.55 48.20 1.41
CA ALA A 58 -1.23 47.62 2.70
C ALA A 58 -2.35 47.88 3.72
N SER A 59 -2.52 46.95 4.67
CA SER A 59 -3.45 47.17 5.77
C SER A 59 -3.01 48.33 6.64
N ILE A 60 -3.94 49.25 6.97
CA ILE A 60 -3.69 50.38 7.88
C ILE A 60 -3.48 49.91 9.34
N TYR A 61 -3.80 48.69 9.65
CA TYR A 61 -3.64 48.08 11.01
C TYR A 61 -2.42 47.17 11.13
N GLY A 62 -1.50 47.24 10.19
CA GLY A 62 -0.33 46.38 10.13
C GLY A 62 -0.51 45.26 9.10
N ALA A 63 0.46 45.16 8.23
CA ALA A 63 0.38 44.29 7.06
C ALA A 63 0.87 42.89 7.35
N ASP A 64 0.08 42.13 8.04
CA ASP A 64 0.55 40.79 8.38
C ASP A 64 0.50 39.75 7.26
N LYS A 65 -0.16 40.05 6.13
CA LYS A 65 -0.28 39.07 5.03
C LYS A 65 -0.49 39.69 3.66
N VAL A 66 0.47 40.47 3.22
CA VAL A 66 0.53 40.96 1.83
C VAL A 66 1.57 40.19 1.00
N ASN A 67 1.91 39.01 1.45
CA ASN A 67 2.85 38.10 0.75
C ASN A 67 2.26 36.71 0.61
N LEU A 68 2.60 36.06 -0.50
CA LEU A 68 2.33 34.67 -0.78
C LEU A 68 3.66 33.98 -1.12
N SER A 69 4.02 32.97 -0.35
CA SER A 69 5.18 32.12 -0.63
C SER A 69 4.73 30.81 -1.26
N ILE A 70 5.33 30.45 -2.38
CA ILE A 70 5.02 29.24 -3.14
C ILE A 70 6.30 28.41 -3.25
N SER A 71 6.18 27.13 -3.04
CA SER A 71 7.19 26.13 -3.40
C SER A 71 6.62 25.20 -4.46
N LEU A 72 7.27 25.16 -5.62
CA LEU A 72 6.89 24.32 -6.74
C LEU A 72 7.94 23.27 -6.98
N VAL A 73 7.54 22.00 -7.03
CA VAL A 73 8.37 20.88 -7.47
C VAL A 73 7.61 20.14 -8.57
N LEU A 74 8.21 20.08 -9.77
CA LEU A 74 7.73 19.20 -10.82
C LEU A 74 8.38 17.84 -10.62
N ALA A 75 7.66 16.92 -10.03
CA ALA A 75 8.16 15.59 -9.73
C ALA A 75 8.49 14.81 -11.01
N LYS A 76 9.73 14.31 -11.12
CA LYS A 76 10.09 13.29 -12.08
C LYS A 76 9.72 11.92 -11.51
N TRP A 77 9.09 11.10 -12.32
CA TRP A 77 8.78 9.72 -11.97
C TRP A 77 9.74 8.78 -12.68
N GLU A 78 10.44 7.97 -11.92
CA GLU A 78 11.44 7.03 -12.39
C GLU A 78 10.91 5.60 -12.25
N LEU A 79 11.07 4.80 -13.30
CA LEU A 79 10.68 3.39 -13.27
C LEU A 79 11.52 2.66 -12.23
N VAL A 80 10.85 2.02 -11.27
CA VAL A 80 11.53 1.18 -10.28
C VAL A 80 12.10 -0.04 -11.00
N THR A 81 13.37 -0.29 -10.76
CA THR A 81 14.10 -1.43 -11.34
C THR A 81 14.88 -2.12 -10.23
N ASP A 82 14.82 -3.43 -10.16
CA ASP A 82 15.67 -4.19 -9.25
C ASP A 82 17.12 -4.20 -9.77
N GLU A 83 18.04 -3.63 -9.00
CA GLU A 83 19.44 -3.48 -9.41
C GLU A 83 20.15 -4.82 -9.59
N LYS A 84 19.68 -5.89 -8.97
CA LYS A 84 20.33 -7.21 -9.00
C LYS A 84 19.85 -8.06 -10.16
N THR A 85 18.55 -8.02 -10.44
CA THR A 85 17.92 -8.88 -11.47
C THR A 85 17.66 -8.15 -12.77
N GLY A 86 17.56 -6.80 -12.73
CA GLY A 86 17.13 -5.98 -13.86
C GLY A 86 15.62 -6.03 -14.08
N GLU A 87 14.85 -6.62 -13.18
CA GLU A 87 13.39 -6.66 -13.28
C GLU A 87 12.80 -5.26 -13.17
N THR A 88 11.84 -4.94 -14.05
CA THR A 88 11.17 -3.64 -14.12
C THR A 88 9.70 -3.70 -13.79
N LYS A 89 9.15 -4.91 -13.63
CA LYS A 89 7.75 -5.11 -13.27
C LYS A 89 7.62 -5.56 -11.83
N GLY A 90 6.71 -4.90 -11.13
CA GLY A 90 6.22 -5.34 -9.84
C GLY A 90 4.91 -6.11 -9.99
N ARG A 91 4.32 -6.49 -8.87
CA ARG A 91 3.01 -7.16 -8.80
C ARG A 91 2.06 -6.39 -7.91
N TYR A 92 0.83 -6.31 -8.33
CA TYR A 92 -0.26 -5.73 -7.58
C TYR A 92 -1.33 -6.80 -7.37
N ARG A 93 -1.61 -7.14 -6.11
CA ARG A 93 -2.71 -8.00 -5.71
C ARG A 93 -3.79 -7.13 -5.08
N ASP A 94 -4.97 -7.17 -5.66
CA ASP A 94 -6.11 -6.42 -5.16
C ASP A 94 -6.91 -7.24 -4.13
N ASP A 95 -7.26 -6.60 -3.01
CA ASP A 95 -8.25 -7.08 -2.03
C ASP A 95 -9.29 -5.97 -1.76
N ILE A 96 -9.17 -4.86 -2.48
CA ILE A 96 -9.99 -3.64 -2.28
C ILE A 96 -11.36 -3.82 -2.89
N LEU A 97 -11.42 -4.37 -4.10
CA LEU A 97 -12.66 -4.64 -4.81
C LEU A 97 -13.35 -5.94 -4.38
N GLY A 98 -12.70 -6.76 -3.56
CA GLY A 98 -13.18 -8.10 -3.20
C GLY A 98 -14.60 -8.14 -2.64
N ASN A 99 -14.99 -7.13 -1.86
CA ASN A 99 -16.35 -7.03 -1.30
C ASN A 99 -17.42 -6.72 -2.35
N PHE A 100 -17.00 -6.29 -3.55
CA PHE A 100 -17.86 -5.96 -4.68
C PHE A 100 -17.87 -7.06 -5.75
N ALA A 101 -17.12 -8.15 -5.53
CA ALA A 101 -17.17 -9.32 -6.39
C ALA A 101 -18.59 -9.91 -6.37
N SER A 102 -19.14 -10.13 -7.57
CA SER A 102 -20.46 -10.72 -7.66
C SER A 102 -20.46 -12.16 -7.13
N ILE A 103 -21.24 -12.40 -6.10
CA ILE A 103 -21.42 -13.75 -5.51
C ILE A 103 -22.04 -14.70 -6.56
N ASP A 104 -22.81 -14.18 -7.49
CA ASP A 104 -23.47 -14.94 -8.55
C ASP A 104 -22.59 -15.21 -9.75
N ASN A 105 -21.37 -14.67 -9.78
CA ASN A 105 -20.41 -14.90 -10.86
C ASN A 105 -19.32 -15.88 -10.42
N PRO A 106 -19.38 -17.16 -10.81
CA PRO A 106 -18.40 -18.18 -10.40
C PRO A 106 -17.00 -17.93 -10.96
N ASN A 107 -16.87 -17.03 -11.95
CA ASN A 107 -15.58 -16.68 -12.56
C ASN A 107 -14.95 -15.42 -11.92
N ALA A 108 -15.66 -14.73 -11.02
CA ALA A 108 -15.13 -13.58 -10.33
C ALA A 108 -13.99 -13.99 -9.40
N ASN A 109 -12.88 -13.24 -9.45
CA ASN A 109 -11.78 -13.41 -8.53
C ASN A 109 -11.74 -12.20 -7.57
N PRO A 110 -12.07 -12.38 -6.29
CA PRO A 110 -12.08 -11.29 -5.33
C PRO A 110 -10.69 -10.72 -5.02
N ASN A 111 -9.62 -11.43 -5.38
CA ASN A 111 -8.25 -11.02 -5.13
C ASN A 111 -7.38 -11.17 -6.39
N PRO A 112 -7.68 -10.45 -7.47
CA PRO A 112 -6.90 -10.53 -8.69
C PRO A 112 -5.48 -10.02 -8.47
N GLU A 113 -4.51 -10.64 -9.14
CA GLU A 113 -3.11 -10.21 -9.16
C GLU A 113 -2.66 -9.97 -10.59
N ILE A 114 -1.96 -8.86 -10.82
CA ILE A 114 -1.37 -8.51 -12.13
C ILE A 114 0.08 -8.06 -11.98
N GLU A 115 0.83 -8.17 -13.05
CA GLU A 115 2.13 -7.53 -13.20
C GLU A 115 1.94 -6.12 -13.77
N LEU A 116 2.69 -5.15 -13.23
CA LEU A 116 2.62 -3.76 -13.67
C LEU A 116 3.93 -3.02 -13.43
N GLU A 117 4.09 -1.89 -14.09
CA GLU A 117 5.18 -0.96 -13.85
C GLU A 117 4.88 -0.09 -12.63
N ILE A 118 5.88 0.08 -11.78
CA ILE A 118 5.83 0.93 -10.59
C ILE A 118 6.85 2.04 -10.78
N TYR A 119 6.45 3.27 -10.53
CA TYR A 119 7.30 4.45 -10.64
C TYR A 119 7.47 5.09 -9.26
N GLU A 120 8.69 5.47 -8.94
CA GLU A 120 9.04 6.20 -7.72
C GLU A 120 9.26 7.68 -8.04
N ARG A 121 8.85 8.55 -7.14
CA ARG A 121 9.02 9.99 -7.29
C ARG A 121 10.43 10.41 -6.90
N SER A 122 11.12 11.12 -7.78
CA SER A 122 12.55 11.44 -7.61
C SER A 122 12.86 12.35 -6.41
N ASP A 123 11.92 13.19 -6.00
CA ASP A 123 12.05 14.11 -4.87
C ASP A 123 11.51 13.56 -3.55
N LYS A 124 10.84 12.40 -3.60
CA LYS A 124 10.26 11.76 -2.42
C LYS A 124 10.42 10.24 -2.52
N LYS A 125 11.53 9.74 -2.02
CA LYS A 125 11.80 8.30 -2.00
C LYS A 125 10.71 7.56 -1.24
N GLY A 126 10.28 6.40 -1.77
CA GLY A 126 9.19 5.62 -1.22
C GLY A 126 7.79 6.13 -1.58
N TYR A 127 7.69 7.20 -2.38
CA TYR A 127 6.41 7.63 -2.91
C TYR A 127 6.22 7.05 -4.31
N TYR A 128 5.29 6.09 -4.41
CA TYR A 128 5.08 5.31 -5.62
C TYR A 128 3.80 5.67 -6.35
N ARG A 129 3.80 5.44 -7.67
CA ARG A 129 2.58 5.40 -8.48
C ARG A 129 2.58 4.21 -9.43
N MET A 130 1.40 3.74 -9.76
CA MET A 130 1.17 2.63 -10.67
C MET A 130 -0.19 2.73 -11.34
N LYS A 131 -0.41 1.98 -12.41
CA LYS A 131 -1.72 1.81 -13.03
C LYS A 131 -2.36 0.53 -12.47
N ALA A 132 -2.95 0.61 -11.27
CA ALA A 132 -3.50 -0.55 -10.58
C ALA A 132 -4.80 -1.05 -11.21
N TYR A 133 -5.73 -0.15 -11.48
CA TYR A 133 -7.07 -0.49 -11.98
C TYR A 133 -7.10 -0.50 -13.51
N THR A 134 -6.36 -1.43 -14.10
CA THR A 134 -6.34 -1.63 -15.55
C THR A 134 -7.53 -2.48 -16.03
N PRO A 135 -7.87 -2.45 -17.34
CA PRO A 135 -8.85 -3.38 -17.90
C PRO A 135 -8.50 -4.85 -17.62
N GLU A 136 -7.22 -5.20 -17.58
CA GLU A 136 -6.76 -6.54 -17.24
C GLU A 136 -7.16 -6.95 -15.83
N LEU A 137 -6.86 -6.13 -14.82
CA LEU A 137 -7.25 -6.38 -13.44
C LEU A 137 -8.77 -6.51 -13.32
N MET A 138 -9.50 -5.58 -13.93
CA MET A 138 -10.96 -5.56 -13.86
C MET A 138 -11.58 -6.78 -14.54
N ASN A 139 -11.02 -7.27 -15.63
CA ASN A 139 -11.48 -8.50 -16.28
C ASN A 139 -11.25 -9.73 -15.40
N ILE A 140 -10.11 -9.82 -14.69
CA ILE A 140 -9.84 -10.92 -13.75
C ILE A 140 -10.80 -10.83 -12.57
N PHE A 141 -10.95 -9.66 -11.98
CA PHE A 141 -11.85 -9.39 -10.85
C PHE A 141 -13.28 -9.80 -11.18
N ALA A 142 -13.79 -9.35 -12.30
CA ALA A 142 -15.18 -9.50 -12.71
C ALA A 142 -15.48 -10.78 -13.49
N GLY A 143 -14.47 -11.58 -13.82
CA GLY A 143 -14.64 -12.74 -14.69
C GLY A 143 -15.15 -12.38 -16.09
N GLY A 144 -14.80 -11.18 -16.58
CA GLY A 144 -15.18 -10.70 -17.91
C GLY A 144 -16.60 -10.12 -18.03
N GLN A 145 -17.31 -9.93 -16.90
CA GLN A 145 -18.74 -9.58 -16.94
C GLN A 145 -19.09 -8.16 -16.43
N VAL A 146 -18.10 -7.34 -16.03
CA VAL A 146 -18.39 -6.00 -15.50
C VAL A 146 -18.37 -4.95 -16.59
N ASN A 147 -19.53 -4.28 -16.72
CA ASN A 147 -19.63 -3.02 -17.42
C ASN A 147 -19.24 -1.91 -16.45
N HIS A 148 -18.01 -1.45 -16.54
CA HIS A 148 -17.47 -0.37 -15.70
C HIS A 148 -16.77 0.66 -16.58
N GLU A 149 -16.88 1.92 -16.21
CA GLU A 149 -16.04 2.96 -16.76
C GLU A 149 -14.72 3.01 -15.99
N ASN A 150 -13.62 2.99 -16.73
CA ASN A 150 -12.29 3.06 -16.18
C ASN A 150 -11.46 4.13 -16.91
N ARG A 151 -11.16 5.22 -16.19
CA ARG A 151 -10.34 6.30 -16.74
C ARG A 151 -8.85 6.01 -16.70
N ASN A 152 -8.45 4.84 -16.18
CA ASN A 152 -7.06 4.38 -16.13
C ASN A 152 -6.11 5.42 -15.51
N VAL A 153 -6.49 5.98 -14.37
CA VAL A 153 -5.71 6.97 -13.63
C VAL A 153 -4.53 6.35 -12.89
N TRP A 154 -3.61 7.19 -12.42
CA TRP A 154 -2.53 6.73 -11.55
C TRP A 154 -3.05 6.48 -10.13
N THR A 155 -2.65 5.36 -9.56
CA THR A 155 -2.82 5.05 -8.13
C THR A 155 -1.52 5.35 -7.41
N TYR A 156 -1.59 6.12 -6.33
CA TYR A 156 -0.44 6.55 -5.54
C TYR A 156 -0.41 5.84 -4.19
N VAL A 157 0.79 5.54 -3.71
CA VAL A 157 1.03 4.97 -2.38
C VAL A 157 2.21 5.70 -1.76
N ASP A 158 2.03 6.16 -0.54
CA ASP A 158 3.10 6.75 0.26
C ASP A 158 3.70 5.69 1.18
N ALA A 159 4.92 5.30 0.89
CA ALA A 159 5.76 4.40 1.68
C ALA A 159 7.09 5.08 2.04
N SER A 160 7.11 6.41 2.09
CA SER A 160 8.31 7.18 2.48
C SER A 160 8.75 6.88 3.92
N ASP A 161 7.81 6.55 4.81
CA ASP A 161 8.07 5.81 6.05
C ASP A 161 7.65 4.35 5.86
N PRO A 162 8.59 3.39 5.87
CA PRO A 162 8.28 1.98 5.63
C PRO A 162 7.40 1.33 6.72
N ASN A 163 7.21 1.99 7.87
CA ASN A 163 6.32 1.53 8.93
C ASN A 163 4.96 2.24 8.92
N LYS A 164 4.79 3.27 8.08
CA LYS A 164 3.58 4.08 7.97
C LYS A 164 3.15 4.21 6.51
N VAL A 165 2.94 3.10 5.83
CA VAL A 165 2.53 3.07 4.43
C VAL A 165 1.03 3.30 4.32
N TYR A 166 0.61 4.18 3.40
CA TYR A 166 -0.80 4.47 3.20
C TYR A 166 -1.15 4.86 1.76
N TYR A 167 -2.40 4.65 1.39
CA TYR A 167 -3.00 5.26 0.20
C TYR A 167 -3.47 6.67 0.56
N PRO A 168 -2.95 7.73 -0.07
CA PRO A 168 -3.57 9.06 0.00
C PRO A 168 -5.02 9.00 -0.50
N TYR A 169 -5.88 9.89 -0.03
CA TYR A 169 -7.24 10.01 -0.57
C TYR A 169 -7.16 10.40 -2.05
N GLN A 170 -7.68 9.55 -2.92
CA GLN A 170 -7.52 9.69 -4.37
C GLN A 170 -8.58 8.93 -5.14
N SER A 171 -8.82 9.37 -6.39
CA SER A 171 -9.67 8.68 -7.34
C SER A 171 -9.06 7.33 -7.75
N THR A 172 -9.89 6.31 -7.86
CA THR A 172 -9.55 5.03 -8.51
C THR A 172 -9.71 5.09 -10.04
N GLY A 173 -10.38 6.10 -10.55
CA GLY A 173 -10.79 6.18 -11.96
C GLY A 173 -11.91 5.22 -12.34
N LEU A 174 -12.49 4.50 -11.38
CA LEU A 174 -13.54 3.51 -11.62
C LEU A 174 -14.92 4.06 -11.32
N THR A 175 -15.89 3.71 -12.16
CA THR A 175 -17.32 3.79 -11.88
C THR A 175 -17.84 2.36 -11.80
N LEU A 176 -18.01 1.83 -10.58
CA LEU A 176 -18.43 0.43 -10.38
C LEU A 176 -19.94 0.25 -10.54
N PHE A 177 -20.72 1.26 -10.15
CA PHE A 177 -22.19 1.28 -10.22
C PHE A 177 -22.63 2.63 -10.78
N ALA A 178 -23.54 2.60 -11.74
CA ALA A 178 -23.93 3.76 -12.52
C ALA A 178 -24.54 4.93 -11.72
N ASP A 179 -25.09 4.66 -10.55
CA ASP A 179 -25.74 5.62 -9.66
C ASP A 179 -24.82 6.13 -8.51
N MET A 180 -23.57 5.66 -8.46
CA MET A 180 -22.64 5.98 -7.39
C MET A 180 -21.48 6.89 -7.84
N GLY A 181 -21.40 7.17 -9.13
CA GLY A 181 -20.33 7.99 -9.69
C GLY A 181 -18.96 7.32 -9.59
N GLU A 182 -17.92 8.13 -9.51
CA GLU A 182 -16.55 7.67 -9.40
C GLU A 182 -16.22 7.25 -7.97
N TRP A 183 -15.38 6.22 -7.84
CA TRP A 183 -14.96 5.72 -6.54
C TRP A 183 -13.58 6.25 -6.13
N TYR A 184 -13.48 6.65 -4.88
CA TYR A 184 -12.24 7.13 -4.25
C TYR A 184 -11.73 6.10 -3.26
N ILE A 185 -10.41 6.04 -3.10
CA ILE A 185 -9.71 5.15 -2.16
C ILE A 185 -8.88 5.95 -1.18
N ALA A 186 -8.81 5.49 0.07
CA ALA A 186 -7.91 6.02 1.08
C ALA A 186 -7.56 4.97 2.13
N SER A 187 -6.39 5.07 2.75
CA SER A 187 -6.12 4.37 4.01
C SER A 187 -6.74 5.12 5.19
N GLN A 188 -7.17 4.38 6.20
CA GLN A 188 -7.70 4.93 7.45
C GLN A 188 -6.56 5.45 8.35
N THR A 189 -6.00 6.57 7.97
CA THR A 189 -4.85 7.19 8.65
C THR A 189 -5.08 8.67 8.88
N PRO A 190 -4.38 9.30 9.84
CA PRO A 190 -4.49 10.74 10.13
C PRO A 190 -4.24 11.65 8.93
N GLU A 191 -3.43 11.22 7.96
CA GLU A 191 -3.15 11.97 6.75
C GLU A 191 -4.39 12.16 5.85
N ASN A 192 -5.32 11.22 5.91
CA ASN A 192 -6.56 11.27 5.13
C ASN A 192 -7.76 11.76 5.94
N PHE A 193 -7.77 11.49 7.25
CA PHE A 193 -8.90 11.74 8.13
C PHE A 193 -8.43 12.36 9.45
N ALA A 194 -9.26 13.21 10.04
CA ALA A 194 -8.98 13.80 11.37
C ALA A 194 -9.17 12.74 12.47
N MET A 195 -8.21 11.85 12.63
CA MET A 195 -8.23 10.77 13.62
C MET A 195 -6.94 10.76 14.44
N ASP A 196 -6.97 10.09 15.58
CA ASP A 196 -5.78 9.88 16.40
C ASP A 196 -4.80 8.96 15.69
N GLU A 197 -3.50 9.28 15.75
CA GLU A 197 -2.44 8.47 15.12
C GLU A 197 -2.42 7.04 15.65
N SER A 198 -2.75 6.84 16.93
CA SER A 198 -2.82 5.51 17.55
C SER A 198 -3.94 4.63 16.98
N ALA A 199 -4.95 5.25 16.38
CA ALA A 199 -6.05 4.56 15.69
C ALA A 199 -5.77 4.36 14.19
N GLY A 200 -4.71 4.95 13.66
CA GLY A 200 -4.32 4.84 12.25
C GLY A 200 -3.95 3.43 11.85
N GLN A 201 -4.41 3.02 10.68
CA GLN A 201 -4.18 1.68 10.14
C GLN A 201 -3.18 1.73 8.98
N TYR A 202 -1.92 1.88 9.33
CA TYR A 202 -0.84 1.91 8.36
C TYR A 202 -0.48 0.52 7.84
N GLY A 203 -0.15 0.47 6.57
CA GLY A 203 0.58 -0.64 5.99
C GLY A 203 2.08 -0.60 6.32
N THR A 204 2.81 -1.57 5.81
CA THR A 204 4.27 -1.65 5.97
C THR A 204 4.95 -2.00 4.66
N LEU A 205 6.17 -1.48 4.45
CA LEU A 205 7.08 -1.89 3.38
C LEU A 205 8.24 -2.69 3.98
N LYS A 206 8.31 -3.98 3.64
CA LYS A 206 9.40 -4.87 4.09
C LYS A 206 9.92 -5.69 2.90
N ASN A 207 11.22 -5.69 2.68
CA ASN A 207 11.88 -6.46 1.60
C ASN A 207 11.25 -6.25 0.21
N GLY A 208 10.86 -5.00 -0.08
CA GLY A 208 10.20 -4.64 -1.34
C GLY A 208 8.73 -5.04 -1.43
N VAL A 209 8.13 -5.54 -0.35
CA VAL A 209 6.71 -5.93 -0.28
C VAL A 209 5.96 -4.94 0.61
N ILE A 210 4.94 -4.30 0.04
CA ILE A 210 3.99 -3.45 0.75
C ILE A 210 2.76 -4.28 1.08
N THR A 211 2.35 -4.27 2.34
CA THR A 211 1.13 -4.93 2.85
C THR A 211 0.31 -3.97 3.69
N PHE A 212 -0.99 -4.20 3.77
CA PHE A 212 -1.92 -3.39 4.52
C PHE A 212 -2.72 -4.26 5.50
N PRO A 213 -3.04 -3.76 6.70
CA PRO A 213 -3.86 -4.49 7.65
C PRO A 213 -5.29 -4.66 7.11
N ALA A 214 -5.97 -5.73 7.52
CA ALA A 214 -7.36 -5.93 7.18
C ALA A 214 -8.21 -4.72 7.59
N GLN A 215 -9.13 -4.32 6.70
CA GLN A 215 -10.02 -3.16 6.90
C GLN A 215 -9.29 -1.82 7.10
N GLY A 216 -7.99 -1.75 6.79
CA GLY A 216 -7.21 -0.50 6.86
C GLY A 216 -7.44 0.46 5.70
N ILE A 217 -8.20 0.04 4.69
CA ILE A 217 -8.48 0.80 3.48
C ILE A 217 -9.99 0.98 3.33
N VAL A 218 -10.41 2.15 2.86
CA VAL A 218 -11.81 2.47 2.60
C VAL A 218 -12.01 2.92 1.16
N LEU A 219 -13.22 2.71 0.66
CA LEU A 219 -13.72 3.22 -0.60
C LEU A 219 -14.89 4.18 -0.34
N GLU A 220 -14.99 5.23 -1.14
CA GLU A 220 -16.06 6.22 -1.09
C GLU A 220 -16.59 6.48 -2.51
N PRO A 221 -17.90 6.35 -2.78
CA PRO A 221 -18.51 6.78 -4.00
C PRO A 221 -18.72 8.30 -4.00
N SER A 222 -18.57 8.93 -5.16
CA SER A 222 -18.71 10.40 -5.30
C SER A 222 -20.15 10.89 -5.42
N GLU A 223 -21.09 10.00 -5.76
CA GLU A 223 -22.48 10.35 -6.05
C GLU A 223 -23.47 9.39 -5.39
N GLY A 224 -24.78 9.71 -5.49
CA GLY A 224 -25.86 8.88 -5.05
C GLY A 224 -26.12 8.89 -3.53
N GLU A 225 -26.91 7.94 -3.06
CA GLU A 225 -27.29 7.81 -1.65
C GLU A 225 -26.09 7.57 -0.71
N TYR A 226 -25.01 7.06 -1.25
CA TYR A 226 -23.81 6.69 -0.50
C TYR A 226 -22.67 7.69 -0.63
N ALA A 227 -22.85 8.80 -1.32
CA ALA A 227 -21.86 9.87 -1.38
C ALA A 227 -21.46 10.34 0.03
N GLY A 228 -20.17 10.45 0.29
CA GLY A 228 -19.63 10.80 1.61
C GLY A 228 -19.68 9.66 2.65
N LYS A 229 -20.05 8.45 2.26
CA LYS A 229 -20.02 7.27 3.14
C LYS A 229 -18.86 6.35 2.76
N PHE A 230 -18.12 5.90 3.77
CA PHE A 230 -16.99 5.01 3.58
C PHE A 230 -17.40 3.54 3.69
N PHE A 231 -16.91 2.74 2.75
CA PHE A 231 -17.03 1.29 2.76
C PHE A 231 -15.67 0.68 3.08
N TYR A 232 -15.62 -0.20 4.07
CA TYR A 232 -14.41 -0.95 4.35
C TYR A 232 -14.04 -1.83 3.16
N ALA A 233 -12.81 -1.66 2.70
CA ALA A 233 -12.17 -2.50 1.70
C ALA A 233 -11.08 -3.35 2.36
N ASN A 234 -10.39 -4.17 1.58
CA ASN A 234 -9.28 -5.00 2.06
C ASN A 234 -9.69 -5.87 3.28
N ALA A 235 -10.85 -6.50 3.18
CA ALA A 235 -11.47 -7.23 4.29
C ALA A 235 -10.60 -8.36 4.84
N ASN A 236 -9.79 -9.00 3.99
CA ASN A 236 -8.96 -10.15 4.35
C ASN A 236 -7.49 -9.77 4.61
N GLY A 237 -7.11 -8.52 4.46
CA GLY A 237 -5.72 -8.07 4.58
C GLY A 237 -4.79 -8.63 3.50
N LEU A 238 -5.34 -8.97 2.34
CA LEU A 238 -4.59 -9.56 1.22
C LEU A 238 -4.07 -8.53 0.22
N GLN A 239 -4.42 -7.26 0.41
CA GLN A 239 -3.91 -6.16 -0.41
C GLN A 239 -2.39 -6.09 -0.36
N ARG A 240 -1.74 -6.17 -1.52
CA ARG A 240 -0.29 -6.26 -1.58
C ARG A 240 0.26 -5.62 -2.85
N ILE A 241 1.37 -4.90 -2.68
CA ILE A 241 2.18 -4.38 -3.77
C ILE A 241 3.59 -4.94 -3.62
N MET A 242 4.13 -5.55 -4.64
CA MET A 242 5.49 -6.05 -4.68
C MET A 242 6.30 -5.21 -5.67
N LEU A 243 7.35 -4.58 -5.18
CA LEU A 243 8.31 -3.87 -6.04
C LEU A 243 9.06 -4.87 -6.93
N PRO A 244 9.61 -4.44 -8.07
CA PRO A 244 10.44 -5.30 -8.91
C PRO A 244 11.52 -6.03 -8.10
N GLY A 245 11.73 -7.31 -8.37
CA GLY A 245 12.67 -8.17 -7.65
C GLY A 245 12.24 -8.63 -6.26
N ALA A 246 11.14 -8.08 -5.71
CA ALA A 246 10.62 -8.52 -4.42
C ALA A 246 10.04 -9.93 -4.50
N ARG A 247 10.24 -10.70 -3.43
CA ARG A 247 9.69 -12.06 -3.29
C ARG A 247 8.95 -12.20 -1.97
N VAL A 248 7.83 -12.91 -2.03
CA VAL A 248 7.16 -13.44 -0.85
C VAL A 248 7.61 -14.89 -0.73
N TYR A 249 8.31 -15.18 0.35
CA TYR A 249 8.73 -16.55 0.64
C TYR A 249 7.57 -17.31 1.29
N ASP A 250 7.35 -18.54 0.82
CA ASP A 250 6.42 -19.46 1.44
C ASP A 250 7.21 -20.42 2.37
N TYR A 251 6.98 -20.29 3.67
CA TYR A 251 7.58 -21.17 4.67
C TYR A 251 6.55 -22.15 5.23
N SER A 252 5.54 -22.51 4.46
CA SER A 252 4.53 -23.46 4.88
C SER A 252 5.08 -24.89 4.93
N VAL A 253 4.69 -25.62 5.97
CA VAL A 253 4.94 -27.05 6.13
C VAL A 253 3.59 -27.73 6.30
N ALA A 254 3.28 -28.66 5.41
CA ALA A 254 2.11 -29.52 5.57
C ALA A 254 2.55 -30.85 6.20
N LEU A 255 1.92 -31.23 7.32
CA LEU A 255 2.18 -32.50 8.00
C LEU A 255 0.99 -33.43 7.84
N THR A 256 1.26 -34.68 7.52
CA THR A 256 0.27 -35.79 7.50
C THR A 256 0.76 -36.88 8.43
N LYS A 257 -0.16 -37.48 9.19
CA LYS A 257 0.19 -38.53 10.15
C LYS A 257 -0.44 -39.85 9.71
N SER A 258 0.34 -40.93 9.72
CA SER A 258 -0.17 -42.29 9.57
C SER A 258 -0.82 -42.82 10.87
N GLU A 259 -1.69 -43.81 10.75
CA GLU A 259 -2.06 -44.60 11.92
C GLU A 259 -0.83 -45.36 12.44
N PRO A 260 -0.67 -45.46 13.78
CA PRO A 260 0.43 -46.22 14.36
C PRO A 260 0.38 -47.70 13.97
N ALA A 261 1.49 -48.22 13.51
CA ALA A 261 1.64 -49.65 13.19
C ALA A 261 2.99 -50.15 13.70
N ASP A 262 2.98 -51.29 14.37
CA ASP A 262 4.20 -51.97 14.86
C ASP A 262 5.17 -51.08 15.69
N GLY A 263 4.61 -50.17 16.49
CA GLY A 263 5.39 -49.21 17.30
C GLY A 263 6.00 -48.07 16.52
N VAL A 264 5.59 -47.88 15.27
CA VAL A 264 6.05 -46.79 14.38
C VAL A 264 4.87 -45.85 14.04
N VAL A 265 5.15 -44.56 14.07
CA VAL A 265 4.29 -43.54 13.49
C VAL A 265 5.06 -42.86 12.36
N GLU A 266 4.44 -42.76 11.21
CA GLU A 266 5.03 -42.04 10.09
C GLU A 266 4.35 -40.67 9.95
N ILE A 267 5.16 -39.63 9.84
CA ILE A 267 4.72 -38.26 9.60
C ILE A 267 5.27 -37.85 8.24
N GLY A 268 4.37 -37.69 7.26
CA GLY A 268 4.71 -37.08 5.99
C GLY A 268 4.88 -35.57 6.19
N ALA A 269 6.02 -35.04 5.82
CA ALA A 269 6.30 -33.61 5.82
C ALA A 269 6.45 -33.11 4.37
N THR A 270 5.59 -32.20 3.95
CA THR A 270 5.70 -31.50 2.67
C THR A 270 6.17 -30.09 2.94
N LEU A 271 7.38 -29.76 2.51
CA LEU A 271 8.01 -28.46 2.64
C LEU A 271 7.71 -27.65 1.38
N SER A 272 7.40 -26.34 1.55
CA SER A 272 7.38 -25.42 0.43
C SER A 272 8.77 -25.21 -0.17
N GLU A 273 8.85 -24.70 -1.39
CA GLU A 273 10.11 -24.52 -2.14
C GLU A 273 11.10 -23.55 -1.46
N ASP A 274 10.61 -22.65 -0.61
CA ASP A 274 11.43 -21.64 0.07
C ASP A 274 12.04 -22.16 1.38
N ILE A 275 11.64 -23.33 1.86
CA ILE A 275 12.17 -23.92 3.09
C ILE A 275 13.49 -24.64 2.78
N ARG A 276 14.56 -24.18 3.41
CA ARG A 276 15.87 -24.84 3.34
C ARG A 276 16.05 -25.95 4.37
N GLU A 277 15.46 -25.77 5.53
CA GLU A 277 15.48 -26.73 6.60
C GLU A 277 14.20 -26.64 7.45
N PHE A 278 13.72 -27.77 7.92
CA PHE A 278 12.65 -27.88 8.90
C PHE A 278 13.18 -28.65 10.11
N ARG A 279 13.14 -28.00 11.27
CA ARG A 279 13.60 -28.60 12.54
C ARG A 279 12.40 -29.09 13.33
N TYR A 280 12.54 -30.22 13.95
CA TYR A 280 11.51 -30.80 14.80
C TYR A 280 12.11 -31.50 16.01
N ALA A 281 11.31 -31.61 17.06
CA ALA A 281 11.61 -32.43 18.23
C ALA A 281 10.35 -33.19 18.65
N ILE A 282 10.50 -34.29 19.31
CA ILE A 282 9.40 -35.14 19.77
C ILE A 282 9.40 -35.14 21.29
N PHE A 283 8.27 -34.81 21.87
CA PHE A 283 8.08 -34.78 23.33
C PHE A 283 7.07 -35.84 23.77
N THR A 284 7.29 -36.42 24.93
CA THR A 284 6.32 -37.29 25.58
C THR A 284 5.21 -36.47 26.21
N GLY A 285 3.98 -36.89 26.04
CA GLY A 285 2.79 -36.21 26.58
C GLY A 285 1.92 -35.60 25.50
N ASN A 286 0.76 -35.10 25.91
CA ASN A 286 -0.18 -34.40 25.05
C ASN A 286 -0.10 -32.92 25.39
N LEU A 287 0.75 -32.21 24.66
CA LEU A 287 0.87 -30.76 24.83
C LEU A 287 -0.35 -30.06 24.21
N SER A 288 -0.79 -29.02 24.86
CA SER A 288 -1.71 -28.05 24.25
C SER A 288 -0.98 -27.24 23.19
N ASP A 289 -1.74 -26.56 22.28
CA ASP A 289 -1.15 -25.69 21.23
C ASP A 289 -0.25 -24.59 21.83
N GLY A 290 -0.62 -24.06 23.00
CA GLY A 290 0.19 -23.07 23.71
C GLY A 290 1.52 -23.63 24.23
N GLU A 291 1.48 -24.86 24.79
CA GLU A 291 2.70 -25.53 25.27
C GLU A 291 3.59 -25.96 24.11
N ALA A 292 3.01 -26.44 22.99
CA ALA A 292 3.73 -26.76 21.78
C ALA A 292 4.40 -25.51 21.18
N SER A 293 3.71 -24.39 21.14
CA SER A 293 4.26 -23.10 20.69
C SER A 293 5.41 -22.64 21.56
N LEU A 294 5.30 -22.81 22.89
CA LEU A 294 6.38 -22.50 23.82
C LEU A 294 7.60 -23.37 23.59
N LYS A 295 7.40 -24.69 23.36
CA LYS A 295 8.48 -25.60 23.02
C LYS A 295 9.18 -25.25 21.69
N ALA A 296 8.42 -24.84 20.70
CA ALA A 296 8.97 -24.34 19.43
C ALA A 296 9.83 -23.08 19.65
N GLN A 297 9.38 -22.16 20.50
CA GLN A 297 10.19 -20.98 20.87
C GLN A 297 11.43 -21.37 21.65
N GLU A 298 11.34 -22.28 22.61
CA GLU A 298 12.49 -22.77 23.36
C GLU A 298 13.53 -23.44 22.43
N MET A 299 13.06 -24.15 21.41
CA MET A 299 13.93 -24.75 20.38
C MET A 299 14.63 -23.66 19.54
N ALA A 300 13.90 -22.63 19.13
CA ALA A 300 14.47 -21.50 18.39
C ALA A 300 15.50 -20.72 19.23
N ASP A 301 15.26 -20.58 20.54
CA ASP A 301 16.15 -19.91 21.49
C ASP A 301 17.37 -20.78 21.91
N GLY A 302 17.47 -22.01 21.42
CA GLY A 302 18.55 -22.94 21.78
C GLY A 302 18.46 -23.49 23.21
N LYS A 303 17.26 -23.47 23.81
CA LYS A 303 17.02 -23.98 25.18
C LYS A 303 16.69 -25.46 25.21
N ILE A 304 16.41 -26.08 24.05
CA ILE A 304 16.24 -27.54 23.90
C ILE A 304 17.59 -28.14 23.59
N ALA A 305 17.87 -29.28 24.23
CA ALA A 305 19.12 -30.01 24.00
C ALA A 305 19.25 -30.40 22.51
N ALA A 306 20.41 -30.15 21.93
CA ALA A 306 20.63 -30.27 20.48
C ALA A 306 20.40 -31.71 19.96
N GLU A 307 20.64 -32.71 20.77
CA GLU A 307 20.42 -34.12 20.44
C GLU A 307 18.94 -34.49 20.26
N LEU A 308 18.03 -33.70 20.83
CA LEU A 308 16.60 -33.89 20.68
C LEU A 308 16.06 -33.20 19.40
N ILE A 309 16.85 -32.32 18.81
CA ILE A 309 16.43 -31.56 17.62
C ILE A 309 16.89 -32.34 16.38
N LYS A 310 15.95 -32.68 15.53
CA LYS A 310 16.21 -33.29 14.22
C LYS A 310 15.90 -32.28 13.11
N THR A 311 16.53 -32.51 11.96
CA THR A 311 16.38 -31.59 10.81
C THR A 311 16.15 -32.41 9.54
N ILE A 312 15.21 -31.93 8.71
CA ILE A 312 15.05 -32.39 7.34
C ILE A 312 15.22 -31.20 6.39
N THR A 313 15.78 -31.42 5.21
CA THR A 313 16.08 -30.41 4.20
C THR A 313 15.30 -30.59 2.90
N ALA A 314 14.43 -31.58 2.87
CA ALA A 314 13.51 -31.86 1.74
C ALA A 314 12.23 -32.50 2.27
N SER A 315 11.17 -32.40 1.47
CA SER A 315 9.92 -33.12 1.74
C SER A 315 10.18 -34.63 1.84
N GLY A 316 9.52 -35.28 2.77
CA GLY A 316 9.76 -36.72 3.00
C GLY A 316 8.98 -37.25 4.21
N THR A 317 9.25 -38.48 4.57
CA THR A 317 8.62 -39.15 5.72
C THR A 317 9.57 -39.13 6.92
N ILE A 318 9.06 -38.68 8.05
CA ILE A 318 9.68 -38.76 9.36
C ILE A 318 9.15 -40.02 10.02
N SER A 319 10.00 -41.00 10.23
CA SER A 319 9.65 -42.25 10.94
C SER A 319 9.98 -42.09 12.42
N VAL A 320 8.98 -42.17 13.27
CA VAL A 320 9.11 -42.08 14.71
C VAL A 320 9.04 -43.52 15.27
N GLN A 321 10.20 -44.04 15.66
CA GLN A 321 10.36 -45.39 16.20
C GLN A 321 10.75 -45.34 17.67
N ASP A 322 10.62 -46.48 18.36
CA ASP A 322 11.06 -46.66 19.75
C ASP A 322 10.46 -45.67 20.75
N LEU A 323 9.18 -45.37 20.56
CA LEU A 323 8.41 -44.64 21.54
C LEU A 323 8.34 -45.47 22.80
N GLU A 324 9.15 -45.17 23.82
CA GLU A 324 9.18 -45.87 25.10
C GLU A 324 7.76 -45.95 25.67
N GLY A 325 7.25 -47.17 25.85
CA GLY A 325 5.97 -47.41 26.51
C GLY A 325 4.76 -47.71 25.64
N GLY A 326 4.89 -47.86 24.31
CA GLY A 326 3.91 -48.46 23.38
C GLY A 326 2.50 -47.88 23.29
N THR A 327 2.03 -47.12 24.27
CA THR A 327 0.70 -46.51 24.34
C THR A 327 0.70 -45.05 24.80
N GLY A 328 1.86 -44.39 24.72
CA GLY A 328 2.01 -42.97 25.10
C GLY A 328 1.38 -42.00 24.11
N LYS A 329 1.02 -40.83 24.59
CA LYS A 329 0.72 -39.67 23.74
C LYS A 329 2.03 -38.88 23.54
N TYR A 330 2.25 -38.43 22.32
CA TYR A 330 3.43 -37.68 21.91
C TYR A 330 2.98 -36.43 21.12
N THR A 331 3.77 -35.41 21.20
CA THR A 331 3.55 -34.13 20.49
C THR A 331 4.83 -33.74 19.75
#